data_a139dc605da8b61d0fb148045728ab5c
#
_entry.id   a139dc605da8b61d0fb148045728ab5c
#
_cell.length_a   1.000
_cell.length_b   1.000
_cell.length_c   1.000
_cell.angle_alpha   90.00
_cell.angle_beta   90.00
_cell.angle_gamma   90.00
#
_symmetry.space_group_name_H-M   'P 1'
#
loop_
_entity.id
_entity.type
_entity.pdbx_description
1 polymer ?
#
loop_
_entity_poly.entity_id
_entity_poly.type
_entity_poly.pdbx_seq_one_letter_code
_entity_poly.pdbx_strand_id
1 'polypeptide(L)'
;MDRLLKKIPTLLMHRYQLKIEYVGSKYFGWQIQQKGKTIQKTIQSVLKKIFKKKIQLYGSGRTDTGVHAIEQSAHFETEKKIHNLKKFLETINFFLNNKDISILEINKKSPNFHARFSAKERVYKYIIYNRSSKLSLNNLRGWHIKKKLDINLMKIGGQKLTGTKNFGTYRASNCGSKSPIKTLKSVKIITKREKIEIYFKSKSFLKQQVRSMVGCLKYLGEKKWDLKKFIKVMNSKKRSLCAPPAPPHGLYLEKVIY
;
A
#
# COMPACT_ATOMS: atom_id res chain seq x y z
N MET A 1 9.78 55.02 20.67
CA MET A 1 9.72 53.76 21.42
C MET A 1 9.49 52.63 20.42
N ASP A 2 10.58 52.22 19.74
CA ASP A 2 10.51 51.14 18.72
C ASP A 2 10.54 49.77 19.41
N ARG A 3 9.43 49.07 19.40
CA ARG A 3 9.40 47.68 19.77
C ARG A 3 10.03 46.85 18.64
N LEU A 4 11.28 46.48 18.83
CA LEU A 4 11.99 45.48 18.04
C LEU A 4 11.17 44.16 18.10
N LEU A 5 10.38 43.92 17.07
CA LEU A 5 9.83 42.60 16.78
C LEU A 5 11.00 41.65 16.53
N LYS A 6 11.43 40.92 17.57
CA LYS A 6 12.37 39.79 17.43
C LYS A 6 11.77 38.81 16.44
N LYS A 7 12.27 38.81 15.21
CA LYS A 7 12.02 37.74 14.24
C LYS A 7 12.43 36.42 14.89
N ILE A 8 11.43 35.61 15.27
CA ILE A 8 11.68 34.24 15.71
C ILE A 8 12.40 33.55 14.53
N PRO A 9 13.60 33.01 14.72
CA PRO A 9 14.35 32.37 13.66
C PRO A 9 13.49 31.19 13.15
N THR A 10 13.14 31.21 11.88
CA THR A 10 12.43 30.10 11.23
C THR A 10 13.35 28.90 11.29
N LEU A 11 13.10 27.94 12.17
CA LEU A 11 13.89 26.73 12.33
C LEU A 11 14.01 26.03 10.97
N LEU A 12 15.23 25.88 10.49
CA LEU A 12 15.51 25.20 9.22
C LEU A 12 15.19 23.71 9.35
N MET A 13 14.08 23.28 8.75
CA MET A 13 13.66 21.88 8.76
C MET A 13 14.28 21.11 7.59
N HIS A 14 14.92 20.00 7.88
CA HIS A 14 15.44 19.07 6.88
C HIS A 14 14.45 17.94 6.65
N ARG A 15 14.05 17.73 5.42
CA ARG A 15 13.08 16.67 5.03
C ARG A 15 13.80 15.47 4.43
N TYR A 16 13.42 14.29 4.90
CA TYR A 16 13.95 13.00 4.46
C TYR A 16 12.85 12.05 4.05
N GLN A 17 13.02 11.39 2.91
CA GLN A 17 12.17 10.32 2.44
C GLN A 17 12.77 8.98 2.84
N LEU A 18 11.92 8.06 3.30
CA LEU A 18 12.24 6.66 3.53
C LEU A 18 11.53 5.80 2.50
N LYS A 19 12.24 4.84 1.90
CA LYS A 19 11.66 3.68 1.24
C LYS A 19 11.64 2.53 2.23
N ILE A 20 10.49 1.87 2.36
CA ILE A 20 10.22 0.99 3.50
C ILE A 20 9.63 -0.31 3.01
N GLU A 21 10.27 -1.43 3.36
CA GLU A 21 9.74 -2.78 3.21
C GLU A 21 9.14 -3.25 4.52
N TYR A 22 8.03 -3.98 4.47
CA TYR A 22 7.49 -4.64 5.66
C TYR A 22 6.58 -5.83 5.37
N VAL A 23 6.57 -6.74 6.33
CA VAL A 23 5.62 -7.83 6.42
C VAL A 23 4.47 -7.42 7.33
N GLY A 24 3.29 -7.22 6.73
CA GLY A 24 2.12 -6.68 7.44
C GLY A 24 1.37 -7.65 8.34
N SER A 25 1.66 -8.96 8.31
CA SER A 25 0.86 -10.01 8.96
C SER A 25 0.68 -9.81 10.47
N LYS A 26 1.68 -9.23 11.14
CA LYS A 26 1.66 -8.95 12.58
C LYS A 26 1.24 -7.53 12.93
N TYR A 27 0.76 -6.75 11.94
CA TYR A 27 0.45 -5.33 12.11
C TYR A 27 -1.00 -5.01 11.78
N PHE A 28 -1.57 -4.07 12.52
CA PHE A 28 -2.89 -3.49 12.28
C PHE A 28 -2.84 -2.43 11.15
N GLY A 29 -2.04 -2.70 10.12
CA GLY A 29 -1.82 -1.85 8.97
C GLY A 29 -0.80 -0.73 9.21
N TRP A 30 -0.79 0.25 8.30
CA TRP A 30 0.15 1.36 8.31
C TRP A 30 -0.18 2.38 9.41
N GLN A 31 -1.40 2.93 9.40
CA GLN A 31 -1.81 4.10 10.17
C GLN A 31 -1.89 3.82 11.66
N ILE A 32 -1.38 4.74 12.49
CA ILE A 32 -1.54 4.71 13.95
C ILE A 32 -3.02 4.60 14.32
N GLN A 33 -3.33 3.70 15.23
CA GLN A 33 -4.66 3.45 15.78
C GLN A 33 -4.59 3.40 17.29
N GLN A 34 -5.74 3.53 17.96
CA GLN A 34 -5.82 3.47 19.43
C GLN A 34 -5.32 2.13 19.96
N LYS A 35 -5.72 1.03 19.33
CA LYS A 35 -5.29 -0.33 19.69
C LYS A 35 -4.42 -0.95 18.61
N GLY A 36 -3.47 -1.80 19.03
CA GLY A 36 -2.66 -2.62 18.15
C GLY A 36 -1.36 -1.97 17.67
N LYS A 37 -0.47 -2.82 17.20
CA LYS A 37 0.85 -2.46 16.67
C LYS A 37 0.72 -2.06 15.19
N THR A 38 1.21 -0.88 14.82
CA THR A 38 1.15 -0.38 13.45
C THR A 38 2.55 -0.06 12.92
N ILE A 39 2.72 -0.11 11.59
CA ILE A 39 4.01 0.17 10.94
C ILE A 39 4.48 1.58 11.28
N GLN A 40 3.61 2.58 11.11
CA GLN A 40 3.90 3.99 11.38
C GLN A 40 4.34 4.23 12.83
N LYS A 41 3.60 3.68 13.82
CA LYS A 41 3.94 3.82 15.25
C LYS A 41 5.30 3.19 15.56
N THR A 42 5.60 2.02 14.97
CA THR A 42 6.87 1.32 15.19
C THR A 42 8.04 2.15 14.68
N ILE A 43 7.96 2.69 13.46
CA ILE A 43 9.03 3.53 12.90
C ILE A 43 9.16 4.86 13.68
N GLN A 44 8.04 5.50 14.04
CA GLN A 44 8.08 6.74 14.84
C GLN A 44 8.72 6.52 16.22
N SER A 45 8.51 5.36 16.84
CA SER A 45 9.16 5.02 18.11
C SER A 45 10.67 4.88 17.96
N VAL A 46 11.17 4.33 16.84
CA VAL A 46 12.61 4.27 16.55
C VAL A 46 13.17 5.67 16.28
N LEU A 47 12.49 6.48 15.46
CA LEU A 47 12.91 7.87 15.23
C LEU A 47 12.96 8.67 16.53
N LYS A 48 11.98 8.47 17.43
CA LYS A 48 11.97 9.10 18.76
C LYS A 48 13.19 8.70 19.59
N LYS A 49 13.62 7.43 19.53
CA LYS A 49 14.85 6.97 20.23
C LYS A 49 16.10 7.66 19.68
N ILE A 50 16.22 7.77 18.36
CA ILE A 50 17.40 8.35 17.69
C ILE A 50 17.48 9.88 17.93
N PHE A 51 16.38 10.59 17.73
CA PHE A 51 16.34 12.06 17.83
C PHE A 51 16.06 12.59 19.23
N LYS A 52 15.74 11.72 20.21
CA LYS A 52 15.33 12.07 21.58
C LYS A 52 14.10 12.99 21.64
N LYS A 53 13.35 13.13 20.54
CA LYS A 53 12.11 13.90 20.44
C LYS A 53 11.10 13.22 19.52
N LYS A 54 9.83 13.59 19.63
CA LYS A 54 8.76 13.04 18.78
C LYS A 54 8.99 13.52 17.34
N ILE A 55 9.12 12.57 16.41
CA ILE A 55 9.22 12.83 14.97
C ILE A 55 7.96 12.32 14.30
N GLN A 56 7.30 13.18 13.52
CA GLN A 56 6.12 12.80 12.76
C GLN A 56 6.52 12.14 11.45
N LEU A 57 5.89 11.01 11.12
CA LEU A 57 6.12 10.28 9.86
C LEU A 57 4.87 10.33 9.00
N TYR A 58 5.00 10.74 7.74
CA TYR A 58 3.90 10.87 6.78
C TYR A 58 4.06 9.86 5.64
N GLY A 59 3.19 8.85 5.58
CA GLY A 59 3.19 7.83 4.53
C GLY A 59 2.54 8.28 3.23
N SER A 60 2.95 7.70 2.10
CA SER A 60 2.37 7.96 0.78
C SER A 60 0.93 7.44 0.65
N GLY A 61 0.62 6.35 1.35
CA GLY A 61 -0.68 5.70 1.36
C GLY A 61 -0.83 4.80 2.58
N ARG A 62 -2.07 4.47 2.91
CA ARG A 62 -2.38 3.52 3.98
C ARG A 62 -2.47 2.12 3.40
N THR A 63 -1.97 1.14 4.13
CA THR A 63 -2.23 -0.27 3.90
C THR A 63 -3.12 -0.81 5.02
N ASP A 64 -4.03 -1.71 4.68
CA ASP A 64 -4.92 -2.36 5.65
C ASP A 64 -4.14 -3.35 6.54
N THR A 65 -4.76 -3.81 7.62
CA THR A 65 -4.25 -4.90 8.47
C THR A 65 -3.85 -6.12 7.63
N GLY A 66 -2.67 -6.65 7.86
CA GLY A 66 -2.15 -7.82 7.18
C GLY A 66 -1.59 -7.59 5.77
N VAL A 67 -1.67 -6.38 5.23
CA VAL A 67 -1.14 -6.02 3.90
C VAL A 67 0.34 -5.70 4.01
N HIS A 68 1.13 -6.20 3.07
CA HIS A 68 2.59 -6.01 2.98
C HIS A 68 2.97 -4.77 2.16
N ALA A 69 4.24 -4.41 2.18
CA ALA A 69 4.83 -3.50 1.21
C ALA A 69 6.22 -3.97 0.82
N ILE A 70 6.55 -3.80 -0.46
CA ILE A 70 7.91 -3.97 -1.00
C ILE A 70 8.64 -2.63 -0.96
N GLU A 71 7.96 -1.54 -1.37
CA GLU A 71 8.53 -0.19 -1.33
C GLU A 71 7.44 0.83 -0.98
N GLN A 72 7.03 0.88 0.30
CA GLN A 72 6.25 1.99 0.82
C GLN A 72 7.14 3.24 0.91
N SER A 73 6.61 4.40 0.62
CA SER A 73 7.31 5.68 0.81
C SER A 73 6.71 6.48 1.95
N ALA A 74 7.57 7.03 2.80
CA ALA A 74 7.18 7.98 3.83
C ALA A 74 8.22 9.10 3.95
N HIS A 75 7.84 10.24 4.53
CA HIS A 75 8.79 11.29 4.86
C HIS A 75 8.64 11.74 6.30
N PHE A 76 9.71 12.28 6.83
CA PHE A 76 9.74 12.98 8.12
C PHE A 76 10.59 14.25 8.02
N GLU A 77 10.42 15.11 9.01
CA GLU A 77 11.19 16.34 9.15
C GLU A 77 11.91 16.38 10.48
N THR A 78 13.10 17.02 10.47
CA THR A 78 13.89 17.25 11.67
C THR A 78 14.71 18.53 11.52
N GLU A 79 14.92 19.26 12.62
CA GLU A 79 15.81 20.42 12.69
C GLU A 79 17.28 19.99 12.55
N LYS A 80 17.62 18.84 13.12
CA LYS A 80 18.98 18.30 13.10
C LYS A 80 19.29 17.69 11.74
N LYS A 81 20.25 18.26 11.02
CA LYS A 81 20.73 17.72 9.75
C LYS A 81 21.36 16.33 9.95
N ILE A 82 21.00 15.39 9.10
CA ILE A 82 21.63 14.05 9.05
C ILE A 82 22.82 14.16 8.09
N HIS A 83 24.04 14.18 8.63
CA HIS A 83 25.26 14.33 7.83
C HIS A 83 25.63 13.05 7.07
N ASN A 84 25.49 11.89 7.72
CA ASN A 84 25.79 10.60 7.12
C ASN A 84 24.51 9.77 6.99
N LEU A 85 23.92 9.76 5.79
CA LEU A 85 22.69 9.02 5.51
C LEU A 85 22.90 7.51 5.60
N LYS A 86 24.05 6.99 5.21
CA LYS A 86 24.38 5.56 5.29
C LYS A 86 24.41 5.09 6.75
N LYS A 87 25.16 5.76 7.60
CA LYS A 87 25.21 5.47 9.05
C LYS A 87 23.84 5.60 9.71
N PHE A 88 23.04 6.60 9.31
CA PHE A 88 21.68 6.74 9.82
C PHE A 88 20.77 5.60 9.38
N LEU A 89 20.88 5.13 8.11
CA LEU A 89 20.15 3.98 7.60
C LEU A 89 20.49 2.69 8.38
N GLU A 90 21.77 2.47 8.65
CA GLU A 90 22.24 1.35 9.47
C GLU A 90 21.66 1.44 10.89
N THR A 91 21.73 2.62 11.51
CA THR A 91 21.21 2.88 12.86
C THR A 91 19.70 2.61 12.97
N ILE A 92 18.90 3.11 12.02
CA ILE A 92 17.45 2.91 12.07
C ILE A 92 17.09 1.44 11.88
N ASN A 93 17.78 0.72 10.97
CA ASN A 93 17.57 -0.71 10.75
C ASN A 93 18.03 -1.56 11.95
N PHE A 94 19.09 -1.18 12.64
CA PHE A 94 19.50 -1.81 13.89
C PHE A 94 18.38 -1.79 14.93
N PHE A 95 17.71 -0.64 15.13
CA PHE A 95 16.56 -0.53 16.05
C PHE A 95 15.28 -1.21 15.52
N LEU A 96 15.18 -1.45 14.22
CA LEU A 96 14.07 -2.19 13.60
C LEU A 96 14.31 -3.70 13.55
N ASN A 97 15.49 -4.19 13.94
CA ASN A 97 15.77 -5.62 13.96
C ASN A 97 14.64 -6.39 14.65
N ASN A 98 14.25 -7.54 14.12
CA ASN A 98 13.14 -8.39 14.58
C ASN A 98 11.74 -7.73 14.56
N LYS A 99 11.55 -6.63 13.80
CA LYS A 99 10.24 -5.96 13.67
C LYS A 99 9.49 -6.28 12.37
N ASP A 100 10.03 -7.12 11.50
CA ASP A 100 9.46 -7.35 10.15
C ASP A 100 9.32 -6.05 9.32
N ILE A 101 10.18 -5.05 9.57
CA ILE A 101 10.25 -3.76 8.88
C ILE A 101 11.70 -3.46 8.56
N SER A 102 11.98 -3.06 7.31
CA SER A 102 13.30 -2.60 6.86
C SER A 102 13.19 -1.26 6.16
N ILE A 103 14.11 -0.37 6.44
CA ILE A 103 14.30 0.85 5.65
C ILE A 103 15.30 0.52 4.56
N LEU A 104 14.84 0.56 3.31
CA LEU A 104 15.65 0.22 2.14
C LEU A 104 16.56 1.37 1.73
N GLU A 105 16.03 2.59 1.85
CA GLU A 105 16.71 3.79 1.36
C GLU A 105 16.26 5.01 2.15
N ILE A 106 17.17 5.97 2.33
CA ILE A 106 16.89 7.31 2.85
C ILE A 106 17.45 8.36 1.90
N ASN A 107 16.61 9.34 1.52
CA ASN A 107 16.97 10.43 0.64
C ASN A 107 16.60 11.78 1.26
N LYS A 108 17.50 12.77 1.17
CA LYS A 108 17.16 14.17 1.43
C LYS A 108 16.21 14.66 0.35
N LYS A 109 15.19 15.41 0.73
CA LYS A 109 14.18 15.97 -0.19
C LYS A 109 14.04 17.48 0.02
N SER A 110 13.53 18.15 -1.00
CA SER A 110 13.15 19.56 -0.91
C SER A 110 12.02 19.77 0.12
N PRO A 111 11.89 20.96 0.70
CA PRO A 111 10.80 21.28 1.62
C PRO A 111 9.39 21.08 1.03
N ASN A 112 9.26 21.16 -0.29
CA ASN A 112 7.98 21.00 -0.99
C ASN A 112 7.58 19.53 -1.22
N PHE A 113 8.49 18.57 -1.02
CA PHE A 113 8.18 17.16 -1.19
C PHE A 113 7.24 16.68 -0.10
N HIS A 114 6.14 16.04 -0.47
CA HIS A 114 5.24 15.38 0.46
C HIS A 114 4.96 13.95 -0.03
N ALA A 115 5.30 12.92 0.77
CA ALA A 115 5.21 11.51 0.36
C ALA A 115 3.83 11.13 -0.20
N ARG A 116 2.74 11.74 0.28
CA ARG A 116 1.38 11.46 -0.20
C ARG A 116 1.00 12.29 -1.43
N PHE A 117 1.25 13.60 -1.38
CA PHE A 117 0.70 14.55 -2.35
C PHE A 117 1.59 14.69 -3.59
N SER A 118 2.91 14.53 -3.45
CA SER A 118 3.84 14.53 -4.58
C SER A 118 3.82 13.21 -5.38
N ALA A 119 3.17 12.16 -4.87
CA ALA A 119 3.11 10.88 -5.55
C ALA A 119 2.22 10.94 -6.79
N LYS A 120 2.81 10.63 -7.95
CA LYS A 120 2.12 10.53 -9.25
C LYS A 120 1.33 9.25 -9.36
N GLU A 121 1.89 8.13 -8.91
CA GLU A 121 1.26 6.81 -9.05
C GLU A 121 1.62 5.88 -7.89
N ARG A 122 0.76 4.91 -7.65
CA ARG A 122 0.99 3.78 -6.75
C ARG A 122 0.76 2.49 -7.51
N VAL A 123 1.65 1.55 -7.33
CA VAL A 123 1.54 0.20 -7.88
C VAL A 123 1.28 -0.76 -6.74
N TYR A 124 0.20 -1.51 -6.85
CA TYR A 124 -0.08 -2.63 -5.96
C TYR A 124 0.10 -3.94 -6.72
N LYS A 125 0.65 -4.94 -6.04
CA LYS A 125 0.77 -6.32 -6.51
C LYS A 125 -0.07 -7.22 -5.61
N TYR A 126 -0.86 -8.10 -6.22
CA TYR A 126 -1.56 -9.17 -5.51
C TYR A 126 -1.04 -10.52 -5.97
N ILE A 127 -0.68 -11.38 -5.03
CA ILE A 127 -0.12 -12.71 -5.30
C ILE A 127 -1.16 -13.77 -4.98
N ILE A 128 -1.41 -14.66 -5.97
CA ILE A 128 -2.18 -15.88 -5.82
C ILE A 128 -1.26 -17.06 -6.12
N TYR A 129 -1.31 -18.09 -5.28
CA TYR A 129 -0.73 -19.40 -5.54
C TYR A 129 -1.86 -20.36 -5.92
N ASN A 130 -1.88 -20.76 -7.21
CA ASN A 130 -2.93 -21.59 -7.77
C ASN A 130 -2.44 -23.02 -7.97
N ARG A 131 -2.55 -23.83 -6.91
CA ARG A 131 -2.16 -25.24 -6.87
C ARG A 131 -3.02 -26.02 -5.87
N SER A 132 -3.07 -27.36 -6.02
CA SER A 132 -3.83 -28.25 -5.14
C SER A 132 -3.19 -28.39 -3.75
N SER A 133 -1.86 -28.55 -3.69
CA SER A 133 -1.10 -28.70 -2.42
C SER A 133 -1.06 -27.40 -1.63
N LYS A 134 -1.11 -27.50 -0.28
CA LYS A 134 -1.01 -26.34 0.63
C LYS A 134 0.29 -25.57 0.48
N LEU A 135 0.28 -24.30 0.89
CA LEU A 135 1.47 -23.46 0.97
C LEU A 135 2.18 -23.68 2.31
N SER A 136 3.44 -24.10 2.26
CA SER A 136 4.30 -24.18 3.47
C SER A 136 5.21 -22.95 3.53
N LEU A 137 6.15 -22.79 2.58
CA LEU A 137 7.11 -21.69 2.57
C LEU A 137 6.45 -20.31 2.36
N ASN A 138 5.41 -20.25 1.52
CA ASN A 138 4.75 -19.00 1.13
C ASN A 138 3.44 -18.76 1.91
N ASN A 139 3.27 -19.40 3.07
CA ASN A 139 2.12 -19.15 3.93
C ASN A 139 2.08 -17.68 4.35
N LEU A 140 0.90 -17.07 4.28
CA LEU A 140 0.69 -15.64 4.53
C LEU A 140 1.54 -14.70 3.64
N ARG A 141 1.98 -15.18 2.45
CA ARG A 141 2.68 -14.38 1.42
C ARG A 141 1.91 -14.32 0.09
N GLY A 142 0.79 -15.00 0.00
CA GLY A 142 -0.10 -15.00 -1.15
C GLY A 142 -1.37 -15.76 -0.84
N TRP A 143 -2.40 -15.57 -1.66
CA TRP A 143 -3.66 -16.27 -1.52
C TRP A 143 -3.58 -17.66 -2.15
N HIS A 144 -3.74 -18.69 -1.35
CA HIS A 144 -3.81 -20.06 -1.84
C HIS A 144 -5.20 -20.36 -2.41
N ILE A 145 -5.25 -20.77 -3.66
CA ILE A 145 -6.48 -21.19 -4.35
C ILE A 145 -6.24 -22.56 -4.99
N LYS A 146 -6.97 -23.57 -4.51
CA LYS A 146 -6.85 -24.96 -5.00
C LYS A 146 -7.47 -25.16 -6.38
N LYS A 147 -8.67 -24.59 -6.60
CA LYS A 147 -9.39 -24.71 -7.88
C LYS A 147 -8.61 -23.99 -8.97
N LYS A 148 -8.38 -24.66 -10.11
CA LYS A 148 -7.70 -24.09 -11.28
C LYS A 148 -8.43 -22.83 -11.76
N LEU A 149 -7.70 -21.75 -11.99
CA LEU A 149 -8.22 -20.48 -12.47
C LEU A 149 -8.00 -20.33 -13.97
N ASP A 150 -9.03 -19.84 -14.67
CA ASP A 150 -8.92 -19.43 -16.07
C ASP A 150 -8.23 -18.06 -16.17
N ILE A 151 -6.93 -18.08 -16.45
CA ILE A 151 -6.09 -16.88 -16.48
C ILE A 151 -6.47 -15.95 -17.63
N ASN A 152 -6.87 -16.50 -18.78
CA ASN A 152 -7.27 -15.71 -19.94
C ASN A 152 -8.53 -14.91 -19.63
N LEU A 153 -9.51 -15.56 -19.02
CA LEU A 153 -10.74 -14.91 -18.59
C LEU A 153 -10.46 -13.81 -17.53
N MET A 154 -9.54 -14.08 -16.58
CA MET A 154 -9.09 -13.06 -15.62
C MET A 154 -8.38 -11.87 -16.28
N LYS A 155 -7.54 -12.09 -17.32
CA LYS A 155 -6.90 -11.03 -18.10
C LYS A 155 -7.94 -10.15 -18.80
N ILE A 156 -8.96 -10.75 -19.43
CA ILE A 156 -10.07 -10.04 -20.07
C ILE A 156 -10.81 -9.18 -19.01
N GLY A 157 -11.17 -9.77 -17.87
CA GLY A 157 -11.79 -9.05 -16.76
C GLY A 157 -10.93 -7.90 -16.23
N GLY A 158 -9.61 -8.12 -16.12
CA GLY A 158 -8.65 -7.10 -15.72
C GLY A 158 -8.62 -5.89 -16.66
N GLN A 159 -8.65 -6.13 -17.97
CA GLN A 159 -8.73 -5.07 -18.99
C GLN A 159 -10.02 -4.24 -18.84
N LYS A 160 -11.17 -4.88 -18.56
CA LYS A 160 -12.44 -4.17 -18.34
C LYS A 160 -12.42 -3.25 -17.12
N LEU A 161 -11.57 -3.49 -16.15
CA LEU A 161 -11.39 -2.61 -14.96
C LEU A 161 -10.61 -1.33 -15.27
N THR A 162 -9.84 -1.25 -16.36
CA THR A 162 -9.00 -0.08 -16.69
C THR A 162 -9.84 1.13 -17.11
N GLY A 163 -9.24 2.32 -16.99
CA GLY A 163 -9.85 3.60 -17.33
C GLY A 163 -10.40 4.35 -16.12
N THR A 164 -11.02 5.50 -16.40
CA THR A 164 -11.70 6.34 -15.39
C THR A 164 -13.12 5.85 -15.20
N LYS A 165 -13.40 5.33 -14.00
CA LYS A 165 -14.68 4.68 -13.69
C LYS A 165 -15.12 4.99 -12.26
N ASN A 166 -16.42 4.76 -12.01
CA ASN A 166 -16.94 4.71 -10.64
C ASN A 166 -16.66 3.35 -10.02
N PHE A 167 -15.74 3.32 -9.05
CA PHE A 167 -15.35 2.10 -8.31
C PHE A 167 -16.16 1.90 -7.01
N GLY A 168 -17.37 2.44 -6.93
CA GLY A 168 -18.25 2.30 -5.76
C GLY A 168 -18.48 0.84 -5.35
N THR A 169 -18.66 -0.07 -6.32
CA THR A 169 -18.77 -1.52 -6.08
C THR A 169 -17.59 -2.09 -5.27
N TYR A 170 -16.38 -1.56 -5.47
CA TYR A 170 -15.16 -2.06 -4.84
C TYR A 170 -14.75 -1.29 -3.58
N ARG A 171 -15.54 -0.29 -3.18
CA ARG A 171 -15.28 0.61 -2.05
C ARG A 171 -15.76 0.00 -0.74
N ALA A 172 -14.92 0.00 0.30
CA ALA A 172 -15.38 -0.33 1.66
C ALA A 172 -16.36 0.73 2.18
N SER A 173 -17.34 0.32 2.99
CA SER A 173 -18.37 1.21 3.56
C SER A 173 -17.77 2.38 4.35
N ASN A 174 -16.71 2.10 5.13
CA ASN A 174 -16.01 3.10 5.96
C ASN A 174 -14.84 3.78 5.22
N CYS A 175 -14.94 3.97 3.90
CA CYS A 175 -13.91 4.64 3.10
C CYS A 175 -14.09 6.16 3.14
N GLY A 176 -13.14 6.89 3.70
CA GLY A 176 -13.14 8.35 3.79
C GLY A 176 -12.84 9.11 2.47
N SER A 177 -12.81 8.46 1.30
CA SER A 177 -12.64 9.16 0.01
C SER A 177 -13.93 9.89 -0.35
N LYS A 178 -13.84 11.18 -0.70
CA LYS A 178 -15.01 11.97 -1.13
C LYS A 178 -15.64 11.41 -2.42
N SER A 179 -14.83 11.04 -3.41
CA SER A 179 -15.32 10.55 -4.71
C SER A 179 -14.96 9.08 -4.94
N PRO A 180 -15.91 8.24 -5.42
CA PRO A 180 -15.64 6.86 -5.84
C PRO A 180 -15.00 6.78 -7.24
N ILE A 181 -14.93 7.88 -7.98
CA ILE A 181 -14.33 7.93 -9.32
C ILE A 181 -12.82 7.89 -9.19
N LYS A 182 -12.19 6.94 -9.87
CA LYS A 182 -10.73 6.76 -9.94
C LYS A 182 -10.33 6.41 -11.37
N THR A 183 -9.06 6.71 -11.71
CA THR A 183 -8.46 6.27 -12.98
C THR A 183 -7.52 5.12 -12.70
N LEU A 184 -7.91 3.92 -13.09
CA LEU A 184 -7.06 2.74 -13.04
C LEU A 184 -6.26 2.67 -14.35
N LYS A 185 -4.96 3.01 -14.31
CA LYS A 185 -4.12 3.10 -15.51
C LYS A 185 -3.87 1.75 -16.17
N SER A 186 -3.66 0.72 -15.36
CA SER A 186 -3.44 -0.63 -15.89
C SER A 186 -3.76 -1.70 -14.87
N VAL A 187 -4.18 -2.87 -15.39
CA VAL A 187 -4.23 -4.15 -14.69
C VAL A 187 -3.41 -5.14 -15.51
N LYS A 188 -2.29 -5.65 -14.95
CA LYS A 188 -1.43 -6.63 -15.64
C LYS A 188 -1.44 -7.93 -14.84
N ILE A 189 -1.69 -9.06 -15.50
CA ILE A 189 -1.70 -10.39 -14.89
C ILE A 189 -0.58 -11.20 -15.51
N ILE A 190 0.34 -11.67 -14.67
CA ILE A 190 1.51 -12.47 -15.06
C ILE A 190 1.42 -13.80 -14.33
N THR A 191 1.69 -14.89 -15.04
CA THR A 191 1.71 -16.24 -14.48
C THR A 191 3.12 -16.79 -14.58
N LYS A 192 3.65 -17.30 -13.48
CA LYS A 192 4.92 -18.04 -13.42
C LYS A 192 4.67 -19.35 -12.66
N ARG A 193 4.63 -20.47 -13.39
CA ARG A 193 4.23 -21.78 -12.85
C ARG A 193 2.87 -21.65 -12.12
N GLU A 194 2.81 -21.96 -10.84
CA GLU A 194 1.63 -21.88 -9.96
C GLU A 194 1.35 -20.49 -9.38
N LYS A 195 2.26 -19.52 -9.58
CA LYS A 195 2.16 -18.17 -9.05
C LYS A 195 1.52 -17.23 -10.06
N ILE A 196 0.46 -16.56 -9.66
CA ILE A 196 -0.23 -15.52 -10.42
C ILE A 196 0.02 -14.19 -9.72
N GLU A 197 0.58 -13.22 -10.44
CA GLU A 197 0.82 -11.87 -9.96
C GLU A 197 -0.09 -10.91 -10.71
N ILE A 198 -0.88 -10.13 -9.96
CA ILE A 198 -1.81 -9.14 -10.52
C ILE A 198 -1.35 -7.76 -10.08
N TYR A 199 -0.94 -6.94 -11.03
CA TYR A 199 -0.48 -5.57 -10.79
C TYR A 199 -1.58 -4.57 -11.13
N PHE A 200 -1.80 -3.61 -10.23
CA PHE A 200 -2.75 -2.52 -10.38
C PHE A 200 -2.01 -1.20 -10.27
N LYS A 201 -2.16 -0.31 -11.26
CA LYS A 201 -1.50 0.99 -11.30
C LYS A 201 -2.54 2.13 -11.34
N SER A 202 -2.46 3.08 -10.41
CA SER A 202 -3.35 4.23 -10.30
C SER A 202 -2.71 5.37 -9.51
N LYS A 203 -3.17 6.59 -9.68
CA LYS A 203 -2.80 7.73 -8.82
C LYS A 203 -3.24 7.49 -7.37
N SER A 204 -4.41 6.90 -7.16
CA SER A 204 -4.95 6.60 -5.82
C SER A 204 -5.97 5.48 -5.89
N PHE A 205 -6.18 4.80 -4.77
CA PHE A 205 -7.16 3.73 -4.62
C PHE A 205 -8.12 4.04 -3.46
N LEU A 206 -9.34 3.52 -3.57
CA LEU A 206 -10.30 3.51 -2.47
C LEU A 206 -9.89 2.44 -1.43
N LYS A 207 -10.39 2.57 -0.20
CA LYS A 207 -10.19 1.55 0.83
C LYS A 207 -10.72 0.19 0.34
N GLN A 208 -9.90 -0.86 0.44
CA GLN A 208 -10.14 -2.23 -0.02
C GLN A 208 -10.35 -2.41 -1.54
N GLN A 209 -10.24 -1.38 -2.37
CA GLN A 209 -10.52 -1.46 -3.81
C GLN A 209 -9.77 -2.59 -4.50
N VAL A 210 -8.45 -2.70 -4.32
CA VAL A 210 -7.63 -3.73 -4.99
C VAL A 210 -8.08 -5.13 -4.56
N ARG A 211 -8.24 -5.37 -3.27
CA ARG A 211 -8.68 -6.67 -2.74
C ARG A 211 -10.07 -7.06 -3.25
N SER A 212 -10.98 -6.10 -3.36
CA SER A 212 -12.34 -6.32 -3.90
C SER A 212 -12.31 -6.65 -5.39
N MET A 213 -11.48 -5.95 -6.18
CA MET A 213 -11.29 -6.27 -7.60
C MET A 213 -10.71 -7.68 -7.78
N VAL A 214 -9.71 -8.06 -6.97
CA VAL A 214 -9.13 -9.41 -7.00
C VAL A 214 -10.15 -10.48 -6.64
N GLY A 215 -11.02 -10.24 -5.65
CA GLY A 215 -12.11 -11.14 -5.31
C GLY A 215 -13.06 -11.41 -6.49
N CYS A 216 -13.42 -10.34 -7.21
CA CYS A 216 -14.26 -10.46 -8.42
C CYS A 216 -13.51 -11.16 -9.58
N LEU A 217 -12.23 -10.86 -9.78
CA LEU A 217 -11.39 -11.55 -10.77
C LEU A 217 -11.24 -13.04 -10.46
N LYS A 218 -11.15 -13.40 -9.18
CA LYS A 218 -11.14 -14.80 -8.74
C LYS A 218 -12.45 -15.51 -9.08
N TYR A 219 -13.61 -14.89 -8.84
CA TYR A 219 -14.91 -15.46 -9.19
C TYR A 219 -15.05 -15.67 -10.71
N LEU A 220 -14.52 -14.73 -11.49
CA LEU A 220 -14.46 -14.84 -12.94
C LEU A 220 -13.53 -16.00 -13.38
N GLY A 221 -12.32 -16.09 -12.81
CA GLY A 221 -11.36 -17.16 -13.11
C GLY A 221 -11.81 -18.54 -12.70
N GLU A 222 -12.61 -18.68 -11.63
CA GLU A 222 -13.25 -19.95 -11.22
C GLU A 222 -14.47 -20.32 -12.07
N LYS A 223 -14.86 -19.46 -13.05
CA LYS A 223 -16.11 -19.59 -13.83
C LYS A 223 -17.37 -19.61 -12.95
N LYS A 224 -17.28 -19.05 -11.73
CA LYS A 224 -18.46 -18.80 -10.87
C LYS A 224 -19.31 -17.67 -11.41
N TRP A 225 -18.68 -16.71 -12.09
CA TRP A 225 -19.28 -15.66 -12.90
C TRP A 225 -18.78 -15.79 -14.33
N ASP A 226 -19.66 -15.50 -15.28
CA ASP A 226 -19.28 -15.20 -16.65
C ASP A 226 -18.85 -13.72 -16.78
N LEU A 227 -18.35 -13.34 -17.94
CA LEU A 227 -17.91 -11.96 -18.21
C LEU A 227 -19.09 -10.97 -18.15
N LYS A 228 -20.28 -11.36 -18.57
CA LYS A 228 -21.51 -10.53 -18.55
C LYS A 228 -21.87 -10.19 -17.09
N LYS A 229 -21.89 -11.18 -16.20
CA LYS A 229 -22.12 -10.99 -14.76
C LYS A 229 -21.04 -10.11 -14.12
N PHE A 230 -19.76 -10.34 -14.45
CA PHE A 230 -18.65 -9.54 -13.95
C PHE A 230 -18.82 -8.05 -14.31
N ILE A 231 -19.15 -7.73 -15.57
CA ILE A 231 -19.38 -6.36 -16.05
C ILE A 231 -20.62 -5.77 -15.36
N LYS A 232 -21.72 -6.53 -15.24
CA LYS A 232 -22.93 -6.08 -14.52
C LYS A 232 -22.63 -5.70 -13.07
N VAL A 233 -21.86 -6.51 -12.35
CA VAL A 233 -21.43 -6.20 -10.97
C VAL A 233 -20.53 -4.97 -10.94
N MET A 234 -19.53 -4.86 -11.82
CA MET A 234 -18.64 -3.71 -11.91
C MET A 234 -19.41 -2.40 -12.06
N ASN A 235 -20.42 -2.38 -12.92
CA ASN A 235 -21.21 -1.17 -13.25
C ASN A 235 -22.32 -0.88 -12.23
N SER A 236 -22.64 -1.81 -11.34
CA SER A 236 -23.74 -1.70 -10.38
C SER A 236 -23.55 -0.58 -9.34
N LYS A 237 -22.30 -0.18 -9.07
CA LYS A 237 -21.94 0.76 -8.00
C LYS A 237 -22.37 0.30 -6.59
N LYS A 238 -22.90 -0.93 -6.45
CA LYS A 238 -23.43 -1.51 -5.22
C LYS A 238 -22.40 -2.45 -4.59
N ARG A 239 -21.91 -2.13 -3.40
CA ARG A 239 -20.94 -2.96 -2.65
C ARG A 239 -21.50 -4.34 -2.31
N SER A 240 -22.78 -4.47 -2.04
CA SER A 240 -23.45 -5.73 -1.73
C SER A 240 -23.37 -6.80 -2.83
N LEU A 241 -23.23 -6.37 -4.09
CA LEU A 241 -23.08 -7.26 -5.23
C LEU A 241 -21.62 -7.69 -5.49
N CYS A 242 -20.66 -7.04 -4.85
CA CYS A 242 -19.24 -7.35 -5.02
C CYS A 242 -18.92 -8.70 -4.38
N ALA A 243 -18.04 -9.48 -5.01
CA ALA A 243 -17.45 -10.65 -4.38
C ALA A 243 -16.73 -10.26 -3.06
N PRO A 244 -16.57 -11.20 -2.11
CA PRO A 244 -15.78 -10.98 -0.92
C PRO A 244 -14.37 -10.45 -1.26
N PRO A 245 -13.83 -9.49 -0.48
CA PRO A 245 -12.49 -9.00 -0.74
C PRO A 245 -11.45 -10.09 -0.52
N ALA A 246 -10.48 -10.19 -1.42
CA ALA A 246 -9.37 -11.12 -1.31
C ALA A 246 -8.60 -10.93 0.01
N PRO A 247 -8.00 -11.98 0.59
CA PRO A 247 -7.24 -11.91 1.84
C PRO A 247 -6.15 -10.84 1.81
N PRO A 248 -5.85 -10.15 2.92
CA PRO A 248 -4.87 -9.05 2.93
C PRO A 248 -3.44 -9.51 2.67
N HIS A 249 -3.07 -10.72 3.13
CA HIS A 249 -1.71 -11.27 3.02
C HIS A 249 -1.26 -11.62 1.59
N GLY A 250 -2.14 -11.52 0.61
CA GLY A 250 -1.75 -11.58 -0.81
C GLY A 250 -1.43 -10.21 -1.41
N LEU A 251 -1.75 -9.10 -0.72
CA LEU A 251 -1.60 -7.75 -1.22
C LEU A 251 -0.30 -7.10 -0.75
N TYR A 252 0.39 -6.47 -1.70
CA TYR A 252 1.62 -5.71 -1.50
C TYR A 252 1.49 -4.32 -2.12
N LEU A 253 1.85 -3.28 -1.37
CA LEU A 253 2.22 -2.02 -2.00
C LEU A 253 3.60 -2.23 -2.64
N GLU A 254 3.63 -2.36 -3.97
CA GLU A 254 4.84 -2.68 -4.73
C GLU A 254 5.79 -1.50 -4.78
N LYS A 255 5.30 -0.32 -5.18
CA LYS A 255 6.07 0.93 -5.19
C LYS A 255 5.22 2.16 -5.33
N VAL A 256 5.83 3.31 -5.00
CA VAL A 256 5.28 4.66 -5.17
C VAL A 256 6.16 5.44 -6.16
N ILE A 257 5.55 6.05 -7.17
CA ILE A 257 6.22 6.79 -8.25
C ILE A 257 5.98 8.29 -8.03
N TYR A 258 7.05 9.06 -8.08
CA TYR A 258 7.08 10.51 -7.90
C TYR A 258 7.42 11.25 -9.19
#